data_0441cd79276b28831217b5a33bb3d53e
#
_entry.id   0441cd79276b28831217b5a33bb3d53e
#
_cell.length_a   1.000
_cell.length_b   1.000
_cell.length_c   1.000
_cell.angle_alpha   90.00
_cell.angle_beta   90.00
_cell.angle_gamma   90.00
#
_symmetry.space_group_name_H-M   'P 1'
#
loop_
_entity.id
_entity.type
_entity.pdbx_description
1 polymer ?
#
loop_
_entity_poly.entity_id
_entity_poly.type
_entity_poly.pdbx_seq_one_letter_code
_entity_poly.pdbx_strand_id
1 'polypeptide(L)'
;MQRYGFTAAASSLASPLPGNTRAALADANWRAAMTEEYKALVDNGTWRLVPRPPRANVITGKWVFKHKYRADGSLARHKARWVVRGFSQRYGIDYDETFSPVVKPATIRVVLSIAASRSWPIHQLDVKNAFLHGHLNETVYCQQPPGFVDPAAPDHVCLLQKSLYGLKQAPRAWHQRFSGFVQRSGFTASTSDTSLFVYKEGADVAYLLLYVDDIILTASSTRLLHRIIELLHSEFAMTDLGDLHHFLGISVTRSSDGLFLSQHQYAADLLQRAGMAECHSTATPIGTHAKLSATDGTPVADATQYRSLAGALQYLTLTRPDLAYAVQQVCLFMHDPREPHLAMLKRVLRYVKGTLSTGLHIGTGSITSLTAYSDADWAGCPDSRRSTSGYCVFLGDNLVSWSSKRQTTVSRSSAEAEYRAVAHAVAETCWLRQLLQELHAPISSATIVYCDNVSAVYMTANPVHHRRTKHIEIDIHFVREKVALGQVRVLHVPSSHQFADIMTKGLPVQLFTDFRSSLCVRDTPA
;
A
#
# COMPACT_ATOMS: atom_id res chain seq x y z
N MET A 1 -46.94 -1.76 45.34
CA MET A 1 -45.47 -1.66 45.13
C MET A 1 -45.01 -2.90 44.41
N GLN A 2 -44.94 -2.86 43.09
CA GLN A 2 -44.39 -3.95 42.28
C GLN A 2 -42.93 -3.56 41.92
N ARG A 3 -41.98 -4.42 42.34
CA ARG A 3 -40.57 -4.33 41.98
C ARG A 3 -40.38 -4.96 40.61
N TYR A 4 -40.03 -4.17 39.61
CA TYR A 4 -39.53 -4.67 38.33
C TYR A 4 -38.06 -5.07 38.49
N GLY A 5 -37.80 -6.37 38.45
CA GLY A 5 -36.46 -6.92 38.36
C GLY A 5 -35.94 -6.78 36.92
N PHE A 6 -34.91 -5.96 36.71
CA PHE A 6 -34.13 -6.00 35.49
C PHE A 6 -33.25 -7.25 35.53
N THR A 7 -33.56 -8.24 34.71
CA THR A 7 -32.66 -9.32 34.37
C THR A 7 -31.57 -8.75 33.47
N ALA A 8 -30.38 -8.53 34.03
CA ALA A 8 -29.19 -8.26 33.26
C ALA A 8 -28.92 -9.45 32.34
N ALA A 9 -29.03 -9.26 31.03
CA ALA A 9 -28.54 -10.21 30.03
C ALA A 9 -27.06 -10.45 30.30
N ALA A 10 -26.68 -11.69 30.64
CA ALA A 10 -25.28 -12.08 30.77
C ALA A 10 -24.57 -11.82 29.45
N SER A 11 -23.69 -10.82 29.42
CA SER A 11 -22.72 -10.66 28.36
C SER A 11 -21.88 -11.94 28.35
N SER A 12 -21.96 -12.74 27.30
CA SER A 12 -21.09 -13.91 27.12
C SER A 12 -19.66 -13.43 27.13
N LEU A 13 -18.93 -13.68 28.22
CA LEU A 13 -17.50 -13.40 28.31
C LEU A 13 -16.81 -14.08 27.14
N ALA A 14 -16.12 -13.30 26.30
CA ALA A 14 -15.37 -13.84 25.17
C ALA A 14 -14.35 -14.85 25.69
N SER A 15 -14.35 -16.07 25.12
CA SER A 15 -13.32 -17.06 25.44
C SER A 15 -11.94 -16.47 25.17
N PRO A 16 -10.96 -16.56 26.08
CA PRO A 16 -9.62 -16.02 25.87
C PRO A 16 -8.94 -16.67 24.68
N LEU A 17 -7.94 -16.00 24.09
CA LEU A 17 -7.14 -16.57 23.02
C LEU A 17 -6.43 -17.85 23.52
N PRO A 18 -6.61 -19.01 22.86
CA PRO A 18 -6.02 -20.26 23.33
C PRO A 18 -4.50 -20.26 23.09
N GLY A 19 -3.73 -20.70 24.07
CA GLY A 19 -2.27 -20.80 23.97
C GLY A 19 -1.77 -21.94 23.07
N ASN A 20 -2.61 -22.94 22.80
CA ASN A 20 -2.30 -24.10 21.96
C ASN A 20 -3.55 -24.79 21.42
N THR A 21 -3.37 -25.72 20.49
CA THR A 21 -4.47 -26.48 19.86
C THR A 21 -5.31 -27.29 20.86
N ARG A 22 -4.69 -27.89 21.88
CA ARG A 22 -5.40 -28.70 22.89
C ARG A 22 -6.35 -27.82 23.72
N ALA A 23 -5.89 -26.65 24.13
CA ALA A 23 -6.74 -25.68 24.85
C ALA A 23 -7.90 -25.18 23.94
N ALA A 24 -7.63 -24.95 22.66
CA ALA A 24 -8.67 -24.53 21.70
C ALA A 24 -9.74 -25.61 21.50
N LEU A 25 -9.38 -26.86 21.39
CA LEU A 25 -10.32 -27.98 21.25
C LEU A 25 -11.15 -28.23 22.53
N ALA A 26 -10.64 -27.85 23.70
CA ALA A 26 -11.36 -27.95 24.97
C ALA A 26 -12.44 -26.85 25.12
N ASP A 27 -12.24 -25.69 24.48
CA ASP A 27 -13.19 -24.57 24.50
C ASP A 27 -14.24 -24.72 23.39
N ALA A 28 -15.51 -24.60 23.71
CA ALA A 28 -16.61 -24.80 22.78
C ALA A 28 -16.61 -23.80 21.61
N ASN A 29 -16.28 -22.53 21.88
CA ASN A 29 -16.27 -21.46 20.86
C ASN A 29 -15.13 -21.64 19.87
N TRP A 30 -13.92 -21.93 20.39
CA TRP A 30 -12.76 -22.17 19.54
C TRP A 30 -12.84 -23.48 18.78
N ARG A 31 -13.37 -24.55 19.39
CA ARG A 31 -13.62 -25.82 18.71
C ARG A 31 -14.60 -25.63 17.56
N ALA A 32 -15.71 -24.90 17.76
CA ALA A 32 -16.64 -24.55 16.69
C ALA A 32 -15.98 -23.81 15.54
N ALA A 33 -15.17 -22.77 15.84
CA ALA A 33 -14.43 -22.02 14.82
C ALA A 33 -13.41 -22.88 14.06
N MET A 34 -12.73 -23.82 14.73
CA MET A 34 -11.80 -24.76 14.08
C MET A 34 -12.55 -25.75 13.18
N THR A 35 -13.70 -26.24 13.62
CA THR A 35 -14.54 -27.18 12.84
C THR A 35 -15.10 -26.50 11.60
N GLU A 36 -15.54 -25.25 11.70
CA GLU A 36 -15.99 -24.45 10.56
C GLU A 36 -14.89 -24.30 9.51
N GLU A 37 -13.68 -23.93 9.93
CA GLU A 37 -12.53 -23.79 9.03
C GLU A 37 -12.14 -25.11 8.38
N TYR A 38 -12.03 -26.19 9.18
CA TYR A 38 -11.70 -27.53 8.67
C TYR A 38 -12.72 -28.02 7.63
N LYS A 39 -14.02 -27.87 7.95
CA LYS A 39 -15.09 -28.23 7.01
C LYS A 39 -15.00 -27.43 5.71
N ALA A 40 -14.78 -26.12 5.80
CA ALA A 40 -14.59 -25.27 4.61
C ALA A 40 -13.40 -25.73 3.74
N LEU A 41 -12.30 -26.18 4.35
CA LEU A 41 -11.14 -26.71 3.63
C LEU A 41 -11.46 -28.04 2.93
N VAL A 42 -12.21 -28.93 3.57
CA VAL A 42 -12.63 -30.22 3.01
C VAL A 42 -13.65 -30.02 1.88
N ASP A 43 -14.69 -29.23 2.13
CA ASP A 43 -15.75 -28.93 1.15
C ASP A 43 -15.18 -28.24 -0.11
N ASN A 44 -14.15 -27.42 0.05
CA ASN A 44 -13.42 -26.79 -1.05
C ASN A 44 -12.52 -27.78 -1.83
N GLY A 45 -12.32 -29.03 -1.35
CA GLY A 45 -11.39 -29.97 -1.97
C GLY A 45 -9.94 -29.47 -1.94
N THR A 46 -9.52 -28.85 -0.82
CA THR A 46 -8.20 -28.23 -0.70
C THR A 46 -7.07 -29.24 -0.80
N TRP A 47 -7.30 -30.49 -0.35
CA TRP A 47 -6.35 -31.59 -0.44
C TRP A 47 -7.05 -32.94 -0.62
N ARG A 48 -6.26 -33.96 -0.96
CA ARG A 48 -6.62 -35.38 -0.80
C ARG A 48 -5.65 -36.05 0.15
N LEU A 49 -6.10 -36.98 0.96
CA LEU A 49 -5.24 -37.80 1.81
C LEU A 49 -4.55 -38.86 0.97
N VAL A 50 -3.24 -38.99 1.14
CA VAL A 50 -2.41 -39.97 0.45
C VAL A 50 -1.41 -40.58 1.44
N PRO A 51 -0.97 -41.87 1.23
CA PRO A 51 0.13 -42.41 2.00
C PRO A 51 1.36 -41.50 1.88
N ARG A 52 2.08 -41.32 2.97
CA ARG A 52 3.29 -40.47 2.98
C ARG A 52 4.34 -41.01 2.01
N PRO A 53 4.70 -40.27 0.93
CA PRO A 53 5.74 -40.71 0.00
C PRO A 53 7.11 -40.73 0.70
N PRO A 54 7.98 -41.70 0.38
CA PRO A 54 9.33 -41.75 0.91
C PRO A 54 10.11 -40.47 0.57
N ARG A 55 10.80 -39.89 1.54
CA ARG A 55 11.62 -38.68 1.39
C ARG A 55 10.86 -37.39 1.02
N ALA A 56 9.51 -37.41 0.97
CA ALA A 56 8.73 -36.21 0.71
C ALA A 56 8.94 -35.13 1.80
N ASN A 57 9.06 -33.88 1.39
CA ASN A 57 9.01 -32.76 2.30
C ASN A 57 7.56 -32.56 2.74
N VAL A 58 7.24 -32.88 3.99
CA VAL A 58 5.89 -32.71 4.54
C VAL A 58 5.88 -31.46 5.41
N ILE A 59 5.19 -30.42 4.93
CA ILE A 59 5.13 -29.12 5.60
C ILE A 59 4.22 -29.22 6.82
N THR A 60 4.68 -28.72 7.95
CA THR A 60 3.85 -28.61 9.16
C THR A 60 2.96 -27.38 9.10
N GLY A 61 1.91 -27.37 9.92
CA GLY A 61 1.06 -26.20 10.05
C GLY A 61 0.76 -25.85 11.52
N LYS A 62 0.04 -24.79 11.70
CA LYS A 62 -0.47 -24.35 13.01
C LYS A 62 -1.84 -23.71 12.88
N TRP A 63 -2.64 -23.84 13.93
CA TRP A 63 -3.84 -23.05 14.08
C TRP A 63 -3.50 -21.63 14.51
N VAL A 64 -4.13 -20.63 13.87
CA VAL A 64 -4.04 -19.22 14.21
C VAL A 64 -5.42 -18.75 14.66
N PHE A 65 -5.50 -18.22 15.87
CA PHE A 65 -6.73 -17.79 16.51
C PHE A 65 -6.80 -16.28 16.57
N LYS A 66 -7.96 -15.70 16.28
CA LYS A 66 -8.20 -14.25 16.35
C LYS A 66 -9.65 -13.97 16.73
N HIS A 67 -9.86 -13.01 17.63
CA HIS A 67 -11.16 -12.39 17.84
C HIS A 67 -11.47 -11.42 16.69
N LYS A 68 -12.69 -11.45 16.18
CA LYS A 68 -13.22 -10.43 15.27
C LYS A 68 -14.24 -9.60 16.03
N TYR A 69 -14.09 -8.28 15.98
CA TYR A 69 -14.95 -7.33 16.66
C TYR A 69 -15.81 -6.58 15.65
N ARG A 70 -16.99 -6.13 16.06
CA ARG A 70 -17.84 -5.19 15.33
C ARG A 70 -17.33 -3.75 15.53
N ALA A 71 -17.87 -2.81 14.77
CA ALA A 71 -17.53 -1.41 14.91
C ALA A 71 -17.85 -0.81 16.29
N ASP A 72 -18.83 -1.36 16.99
CA ASP A 72 -19.22 -1.01 18.37
C ASP A 72 -18.29 -1.60 19.46
N GLY A 73 -17.22 -2.31 19.06
CA GLY A 73 -16.28 -2.96 19.96
C GLY A 73 -16.77 -4.31 20.53
N SER A 74 -17.99 -4.74 20.22
CA SER A 74 -18.49 -6.04 20.65
C SER A 74 -17.83 -7.19 19.85
N LEU A 75 -17.67 -8.37 20.52
CA LEU A 75 -17.14 -9.55 19.83
C LEU A 75 -18.12 -10.02 18.75
N ALA A 76 -17.67 -10.00 17.49
CA ALA A 76 -18.45 -10.51 16.37
C ALA A 76 -18.39 -12.04 16.29
N ARG A 77 -17.17 -12.61 16.33
CA ARG A 77 -16.95 -14.07 16.29
C ARG A 77 -15.52 -14.46 16.69
N HIS A 78 -15.36 -15.70 17.09
CA HIS A 78 -14.07 -16.38 17.15
C HIS A 78 -13.67 -16.80 15.73
N LYS A 79 -12.42 -16.61 15.32
CA LYS A 79 -11.90 -17.02 14.00
C LYS A 79 -10.68 -17.89 14.19
N ALA A 80 -10.73 -19.12 13.67
CA ALA A 80 -9.58 -20.02 13.56
C ALA A 80 -9.17 -20.11 12.09
N ARG A 81 -7.86 -20.22 11.81
CA ARG A 81 -7.32 -20.51 10.48
C ARG A 81 -6.24 -21.56 10.57
N TRP A 82 -6.30 -22.56 9.68
CA TRP A 82 -5.22 -23.50 9.49
C TRP A 82 -4.17 -22.88 8.55
N VAL A 83 -2.96 -22.67 9.07
CA VAL A 83 -1.88 -21.99 8.35
C VAL A 83 -0.65 -22.90 8.27
N VAL A 84 -0.20 -23.24 7.08
CA VAL A 84 1.02 -24.04 6.89
C VAL A 84 2.27 -23.19 7.08
N ARG A 85 3.37 -23.84 7.51
CA ARG A 85 4.65 -23.17 7.77
C ARG A 85 5.48 -23.10 6.50
N GLY A 86 5.13 -22.19 5.59
CA GLY A 86 5.79 -22.02 4.29
C GLY A 86 7.29 -21.75 4.34
N PHE A 87 7.83 -21.30 5.49
CA PHE A 87 9.27 -21.15 5.64
C PHE A 87 10.03 -22.48 5.55
N SER A 88 9.37 -23.63 5.75
CA SER A 88 9.95 -24.97 5.58
C SER A 88 9.87 -25.49 4.15
N GLN A 89 9.25 -24.77 3.23
CA GLN A 89 9.21 -25.10 1.80
C GLN A 89 10.60 -24.95 1.18
N ARG A 90 10.91 -25.87 0.25
CA ARG A 90 12.18 -25.94 -0.48
C ARG A 90 11.98 -25.44 -1.91
N TYR A 91 12.81 -24.50 -2.33
CA TYR A 91 12.85 -24.01 -3.70
C TYR A 91 13.21 -25.15 -4.69
N GLY A 92 12.55 -25.18 -5.84
CA GLY A 92 12.72 -26.23 -6.87
C GLY A 92 12.08 -27.58 -6.51
N ILE A 93 11.40 -27.71 -5.35
CA ILE A 93 10.69 -28.93 -4.93
C ILE A 93 9.23 -28.60 -4.59
N ASP A 94 9.01 -27.70 -3.63
CA ASP A 94 7.67 -27.33 -3.14
C ASP A 94 7.13 -26.08 -3.81
N TYR A 95 7.99 -25.26 -4.39
CA TYR A 95 7.64 -24.06 -5.13
C TYR A 95 8.80 -23.62 -6.05
N ASP A 96 8.48 -22.94 -7.16
CA ASP A 96 9.45 -22.30 -8.05
C ASP A 96 9.33 -20.78 -7.93
N GLU A 97 8.20 -20.20 -8.31
CA GLU A 97 7.97 -18.79 -8.25
C GLU A 97 6.89 -18.41 -7.21
N THR A 98 7.13 -17.32 -6.51
CA THR A 98 6.23 -16.85 -5.44
C THR A 98 5.74 -15.43 -5.65
N PHE A 99 6.32 -14.70 -6.61
CA PHE A 99 5.96 -13.31 -6.82
C PHE A 99 4.48 -13.18 -7.23
N SER A 100 3.75 -12.36 -6.51
CA SER A 100 2.39 -11.93 -6.84
C SER A 100 2.38 -10.41 -6.97
N PRO A 101 1.75 -9.88 -8.02
CA PRO A 101 1.59 -8.44 -8.13
C PRO A 101 0.81 -7.87 -6.96
N VAL A 102 1.13 -6.63 -6.61
CA VAL A 102 0.39 -5.83 -5.63
C VAL A 102 0.14 -4.47 -6.26
N VAL A 103 -1.09 -3.99 -6.21
CA VAL A 103 -1.46 -2.70 -6.80
C VAL A 103 -0.64 -1.56 -6.21
N LYS A 104 -0.12 -0.69 -7.07
CA LYS A 104 0.66 0.48 -6.64
C LYS A 104 -0.26 1.55 -6.03
N PRO A 105 0.17 2.24 -4.96
CA PRO A 105 -0.64 3.31 -4.37
C PRO A 105 -1.01 4.42 -5.35
N ALA A 106 -0.14 4.76 -6.32
CA ALA A 106 -0.43 5.73 -7.36
C ALA A 106 -1.54 5.25 -8.30
N THR A 107 -1.59 3.96 -8.65
CA THR A 107 -2.67 3.37 -9.46
C THR A 107 -4.03 3.55 -8.77
N ILE A 108 -4.09 3.28 -7.46
CA ILE A 108 -5.33 3.46 -6.68
C ILE A 108 -5.79 4.92 -6.77
N ARG A 109 -4.88 5.89 -6.50
CA ARG A 109 -5.22 7.32 -6.53
C ARG A 109 -5.62 7.81 -7.93
N VAL A 110 -4.98 7.31 -8.99
CA VAL A 110 -5.37 7.61 -10.39
C VAL A 110 -6.78 7.09 -10.68
N VAL A 111 -7.08 5.84 -10.34
CA VAL A 111 -8.42 5.27 -10.56
C VAL A 111 -9.48 6.03 -9.76
N LEU A 112 -9.21 6.36 -8.49
CA LEU A 112 -10.11 7.16 -7.66
C LEU A 112 -10.30 8.58 -8.22
N SER A 113 -9.24 9.21 -8.74
CA SER A 113 -9.32 10.54 -9.38
C SER A 113 -10.19 10.51 -10.64
N ILE A 114 -10.05 9.48 -11.48
CA ILE A 114 -10.90 9.31 -12.67
C ILE A 114 -12.36 9.08 -12.26
N ALA A 115 -12.60 8.20 -11.29
CA ALA A 115 -13.95 7.90 -10.81
C ALA A 115 -14.62 9.12 -10.17
N ALA A 116 -13.90 9.90 -9.36
CA ALA A 116 -14.39 11.13 -8.75
C ALA A 116 -14.72 12.19 -9.82
N SER A 117 -13.80 12.46 -10.76
CA SER A 117 -13.98 13.42 -11.85
C SER A 117 -15.17 13.09 -12.77
N ARG A 118 -15.48 11.81 -12.93
CA ARG A 118 -16.59 11.32 -13.78
C ARG A 118 -17.85 10.98 -12.99
N SER A 119 -17.86 11.21 -11.69
CA SER A 119 -18.96 10.84 -10.77
C SER A 119 -19.36 9.36 -10.86
N TRP A 120 -18.41 8.47 -11.13
CA TRP A 120 -18.67 7.04 -11.20
C TRP A 120 -18.90 6.42 -9.81
N PRO A 121 -19.79 5.42 -9.70
CA PRO A 121 -19.91 4.64 -8.48
C PRO A 121 -18.61 3.84 -8.22
N ILE A 122 -18.27 3.69 -6.95
CA ILE A 122 -17.07 2.94 -6.50
C ILE A 122 -17.52 2.01 -5.39
N HIS A 123 -17.41 0.70 -5.60
CA HIS A 123 -17.74 -0.34 -4.62
C HIS A 123 -16.51 -1.04 -4.10
N GLN A 124 -16.64 -1.56 -2.88
CA GLN A 124 -15.67 -2.42 -2.24
C GLN A 124 -16.23 -3.83 -2.13
N LEU A 125 -15.45 -4.83 -2.54
CA LEU A 125 -15.80 -6.25 -2.45
C LEU A 125 -14.71 -6.98 -1.66
N ASP A 126 -15.10 -7.99 -0.87
CA ASP A 126 -14.20 -8.87 -0.10
C ASP A 126 -14.36 -10.31 -0.57
N VAL A 127 -13.27 -10.95 -0.98
CA VAL A 127 -13.27 -12.36 -1.40
C VAL A 127 -13.03 -13.26 -0.20
N LYS A 128 -14.02 -14.07 0.13
CA LYS A 128 -13.88 -15.01 1.25
C LYS A 128 -12.82 -16.06 0.94
N ASN A 129 -11.83 -16.16 1.83
CA ASN A 129 -10.78 -17.17 1.75
C ASN A 129 -10.04 -17.18 0.39
N ALA A 130 -9.69 -16.01 -0.15
CA ALA A 130 -9.12 -15.80 -1.48
C ALA A 130 -8.04 -16.82 -1.87
N PHE A 131 -7.07 -17.11 -0.99
CA PHE A 131 -6.00 -18.06 -1.29
C PHE A 131 -6.50 -19.49 -1.54
N LEU A 132 -7.63 -19.91 -0.94
CA LEU A 132 -8.19 -21.24 -1.12
C LEU A 132 -8.78 -21.48 -2.52
N HIS A 133 -8.94 -20.42 -3.32
CA HIS A 133 -9.37 -20.52 -4.73
C HIS A 133 -8.20 -20.78 -5.70
N GLY A 134 -6.97 -20.52 -5.29
CA GLY A 134 -5.78 -20.71 -6.13
C GLY A 134 -5.49 -22.19 -6.38
N HIS A 135 -5.24 -22.59 -7.63
CA HIS A 135 -4.77 -23.95 -7.96
C HIS A 135 -3.26 -24.04 -7.81
N LEU A 136 -2.79 -25.18 -7.32
CA LEU A 136 -1.36 -25.50 -7.23
C LEU A 136 -0.97 -26.39 -8.40
N ASN A 137 0.09 -26.02 -9.10
CA ASN A 137 0.73 -26.86 -10.12
C ASN A 137 1.83 -27.75 -9.52
N GLU A 138 2.38 -27.32 -8.38
CA GLU A 138 3.45 -28.01 -7.68
C GLU A 138 2.91 -29.11 -6.75
N THR A 139 3.69 -30.15 -6.57
CA THR A 139 3.36 -31.24 -5.64
C THR A 139 3.76 -30.85 -4.22
N VAL A 140 2.79 -30.45 -3.40
CA VAL A 140 3.04 -30.01 -2.02
C VAL A 140 2.30 -30.92 -1.04
N TYR A 141 3.04 -31.44 -0.05
CA TYR A 141 2.48 -32.24 1.03
C TYR A 141 2.46 -31.46 2.35
N CYS A 142 1.38 -31.56 3.09
CA CYS A 142 1.34 -31.05 4.47
C CYS A 142 0.75 -32.07 5.43
N GLN A 143 1.03 -31.87 6.72
CA GLN A 143 0.42 -32.68 7.78
C GLN A 143 -1.08 -32.41 7.89
N GLN A 144 -1.82 -33.44 8.27
CA GLN A 144 -3.23 -33.27 8.66
C GLN A 144 -3.34 -32.27 9.83
N PRO A 145 -4.37 -31.40 9.84
CA PRO A 145 -4.56 -30.43 10.94
C PRO A 145 -4.69 -31.13 12.29
N PRO A 146 -3.89 -30.78 13.31
CA PRO A 146 -4.01 -31.35 14.64
C PRO A 146 -5.42 -31.16 15.22
N GLY A 147 -5.99 -32.25 15.74
CA GLY A 147 -7.37 -32.32 16.21
C GLY A 147 -8.40 -32.76 15.16
N PHE A 148 -7.97 -32.91 13.90
CA PHE A 148 -8.80 -33.36 12.76
C PHE A 148 -8.07 -34.40 11.91
N VAL A 149 -7.21 -35.21 12.54
CA VAL A 149 -6.55 -36.34 11.89
C VAL A 149 -7.59 -37.41 11.63
N ASP A 150 -7.65 -37.91 10.38
CA ASP A 150 -8.55 -38.99 9.99
C ASP A 150 -8.19 -40.30 10.76
N PRO A 151 -9.08 -40.84 11.58
CA PRO A 151 -8.80 -42.08 12.30
C PRO A 151 -8.55 -43.30 11.41
N ALA A 152 -9.11 -43.32 10.20
CA ALA A 152 -8.93 -44.40 9.23
C ALA A 152 -7.58 -44.30 8.48
N ALA A 153 -6.93 -43.13 8.51
CA ALA A 153 -5.69 -42.86 7.78
C ALA A 153 -4.71 -41.96 8.59
N PRO A 154 -4.34 -42.33 9.83
CA PRO A 154 -3.60 -41.46 10.73
C PRO A 154 -2.19 -41.09 10.21
N ASP A 155 -1.57 -41.99 9.45
CA ASP A 155 -0.23 -41.80 8.87
C ASP A 155 -0.24 -41.15 7.48
N HIS A 156 -1.43 -40.84 6.94
CA HIS A 156 -1.55 -40.19 5.65
C HIS A 156 -1.23 -38.70 5.77
N VAL A 157 -0.80 -38.12 4.66
CA VAL A 157 -0.54 -36.68 4.52
C VAL A 157 -1.51 -36.04 3.53
N CYS A 158 -1.72 -34.75 3.67
CA CYS A 158 -2.53 -33.98 2.75
C CYS A 158 -1.68 -33.62 1.51
N LEU A 159 -2.03 -34.17 0.34
CA LEU A 159 -1.54 -33.67 -0.94
C LEU A 159 -2.40 -32.50 -1.38
N LEU A 160 -1.85 -31.29 -1.36
CA LEU A 160 -2.56 -30.07 -1.67
C LEU A 160 -2.95 -30.03 -3.15
N GLN A 161 -4.22 -29.72 -3.44
CA GLN A 161 -4.77 -29.48 -4.77
C GLN A 161 -4.97 -27.98 -5.01
N LYS A 162 -5.24 -27.23 -3.93
CA LYS A 162 -5.41 -25.80 -3.94
C LYS A 162 -4.45 -25.16 -2.94
N SER A 163 -4.18 -23.88 -3.15
CA SER A 163 -3.30 -23.13 -2.26
C SER A 163 -3.92 -22.94 -0.88
N LEU A 164 -3.07 -22.81 0.12
CA LEU A 164 -3.43 -22.72 1.52
C LEU A 164 -2.67 -21.57 2.18
N TYR A 165 -3.28 -20.98 3.20
CA TYR A 165 -2.63 -19.92 3.98
C TYR A 165 -1.26 -20.36 4.49
N GLY A 166 -0.27 -19.50 4.28
CA GLY A 166 1.12 -19.71 4.70
C GLY A 166 2.05 -20.32 3.64
N LEU A 167 1.53 -20.85 2.53
CA LEU A 167 2.38 -21.21 1.38
C LEU A 167 2.97 -19.96 0.73
N LYS A 168 4.23 -20.04 0.31
CA LYS A 168 4.94 -18.93 -0.35
C LYS A 168 4.30 -18.52 -1.67
N GLN A 169 3.79 -19.49 -2.46
CA GLN A 169 3.14 -19.26 -3.75
C GLN A 169 1.63 -19.01 -3.67
N ALA A 170 0.98 -19.07 -2.49
CA ALA A 170 -0.46 -18.87 -2.37
C ALA A 170 -0.97 -17.54 -2.96
N PRO A 171 -0.32 -16.39 -2.72
CA PRO A 171 -0.72 -15.13 -3.35
C PRO A 171 -0.68 -15.19 -4.88
N ARG A 172 0.36 -15.80 -5.45
CA ARG A 172 0.51 -15.96 -6.90
C ARG A 172 -0.57 -16.87 -7.49
N ALA A 173 -0.81 -18.04 -6.89
CA ALA A 173 -1.84 -18.97 -7.33
C ALA A 173 -3.23 -18.34 -7.34
N TRP A 174 -3.55 -17.55 -6.30
CA TRP A 174 -4.78 -16.78 -6.24
C TRP A 174 -4.86 -15.72 -7.34
N HIS A 175 -3.82 -14.88 -7.48
CA HIS A 175 -3.79 -13.84 -8.52
C HIS A 175 -3.97 -14.44 -9.93
N GLN A 176 -3.31 -15.56 -10.24
CA GLN A 176 -3.44 -16.25 -11.53
C GLN A 176 -4.87 -16.76 -11.76
N ARG A 177 -5.49 -17.35 -10.72
CA ARG A 177 -6.89 -17.84 -10.77
C ARG A 177 -7.87 -16.71 -11.03
N PHE A 178 -7.74 -15.61 -10.29
CA PHE A 178 -8.59 -14.44 -10.43
C PHE A 178 -8.38 -13.76 -11.79
N SER A 179 -7.15 -13.45 -12.15
CA SER A 179 -6.78 -12.83 -13.44
C SER A 179 -7.29 -13.64 -14.63
N GLY A 180 -7.13 -14.96 -14.61
CA GLY A 180 -7.64 -15.83 -15.67
C GLY A 180 -9.15 -15.81 -15.79
N PHE A 181 -9.89 -15.67 -14.69
CA PHE A 181 -11.35 -15.53 -14.74
C PHE A 181 -11.77 -14.18 -15.31
N VAL A 182 -11.29 -13.07 -14.78
CA VAL A 182 -11.73 -11.73 -15.21
C VAL A 182 -11.35 -11.45 -16.67
N GLN A 183 -10.20 -11.99 -17.15
CA GLN A 183 -9.80 -11.85 -18.55
C GLN A 183 -10.77 -12.61 -19.49
N ARG A 184 -11.18 -13.84 -19.14
CA ARG A 184 -12.22 -14.56 -19.91
C ARG A 184 -13.58 -13.84 -19.87
N SER A 185 -13.80 -13.00 -18.89
CA SER A 185 -15.01 -12.19 -18.73
C SER A 185 -14.95 -10.83 -19.44
N GLY A 186 -13.92 -10.60 -20.26
CA GLY A 186 -13.79 -9.40 -21.11
C GLY A 186 -12.92 -8.28 -20.53
N PHE A 187 -12.28 -8.50 -19.39
CA PHE A 187 -11.29 -7.56 -18.88
C PHE A 187 -9.92 -7.75 -19.53
N THR A 188 -9.17 -6.67 -19.65
CA THR A 188 -7.75 -6.68 -20.03
C THR A 188 -6.91 -6.34 -18.81
N ALA A 189 -5.88 -7.15 -18.50
CA ALA A 189 -4.92 -6.80 -17.44
C ALA A 189 -4.01 -5.65 -17.91
N SER A 190 -3.82 -4.65 -17.06
CA SER A 190 -2.89 -3.56 -17.35
C SER A 190 -1.44 -4.07 -17.36
N THR A 191 -0.62 -3.59 -18.29
CA THR A 191 0.82 -3.86 -18.33
C THR A 191 1.59 -2.95 -17.40
N SER A 192 1.04 -1.78 -17.09
CA SER A 192 1.61 -0.79 -16.17
C SER A 192 1.46 -1.20 -14.69
N ASP A 193 0.36 -1.93 -14.37
CA ASP A 193 0.07 -2.48 -13.04
C ASP A 193 -0.81 -3.73 -13.18
N THR A 194 -0.23 -4.90 -13.09
CA THR A 194 -0.89 -6.19 -13.34
C THR A 194 -1.95 -6.58 -12.30
N SER A 195 -2.15 -5.78 -11.25
CA SER A 195 -3.28 -5.90 -10.31
C SER A 195 -4.47 -5.02 -10.68
N LEU A 196 -4.36 -4.27 -11.79
CA LEU A 196 -5.43 -3.48 -12.39
C LEU A 196 -5.98 -4.21 -13.61
N PHE A 197 -7.30 -4.34 -13.69
CA PHE A 197 -8.02 -4.91 -14.81
C PHE A 197 -9.00 -3.86 -15.38
N VAL A 198 -9.00 -3.71 -16.69
CA VAL A 198 -9.78 -2.71 -17.41
C VAL A 198 -10.80 -3.42 -18.29
N TYR A 199 -12.07 -3.09 -18.14
CA TYR A 199 -13.15 -3.49 -19.04
C TYR A 199 -13.51 -2.33 -19.95
N LYS A 200 -13.63 -2.59 -21.26
CA LYS A 200 -14.03 -1.60 -22.24
C LYS A 200 -14.87 -2.23 -23.35
N GLU A 201 -16.12 -1.82 -23.46
CA GLU A 201 -17.03 -2.22 -24.52
C GLU A 201 -17.92 -1.03 -24.93
N GLY A 202 -17.69 -0.47 -26.11
CA GLY A 202 -18.41 0.73 -26.56
C GLY A 202 -18.20 1.91 -25.59
N ALA A 203 -19.29 2.40 -24.99
CA ALA A 203 -19.27 3.46 -23.97
C ALA A 203 -19.03 2.92 -22.55
N ASP A 204 -19.23 1.63 -22.33
CA ASP A 204 -19.09 0.99 -21.03
C ASP A 204 -17.60 0.83 -20.67
N VAL A 205 -17.20 1.36 -19.51
CA VAL A 205 -15.84 1.29 -18.97
C VAL A 205 -15.92 0.90 -17.49
N ALA A 206 -15.09 -0.03 -17.06
CA ALA A 206 -14.94 -0.35 -15.65
C ALA A 206 -13.48 -0.62 -15.31
N TYR A 207 -13.11 -0.31 -14.07
CA TYR A 207 -11.78 -0.59 -13.50
C TYR A 207 -11.95 -1.46 -12.27
N LEU A 208 -11.15 -2.51 -12.20
CA LEU A 208 -11.10 -3.43 -11.08
C LEU A 208 -9.67 -3.48 -10.56
N LEU A 209 -9.48 -3.10 -9.30
CA LEU A 209 -8.22 -3.16 -8.57
C LEU A 209 -8.26 -4.35 -7.61
N LEU A 210 -7.32 -5.26 -7.73
CA LEU A 210 -7.18 -6.42 -6.85
C LEU A 210 -6.05 -6.21 -5.84
N TYR A 211 -6.37 -6.28 -4.56
CA TYR A 211 -5.39 -6.33 -3.48
C TYR A 211 -5.65 -7.54 -2.59
N VAL A 212 -5.08 -8.67 -2.92
CA VAL A 212 -5.27 -9.97 -2.25
C VAL A 212 -6.76 -10.36 -2.22
N ASP A 213 -7.45 -10.18 -1.10
CA ASP A 213 -8.89 -10.46 -0.90
C ASP A 213 -9.78 -9.22 -1.08
N ASP A 214 -9.22 -8.03 -1.02
CA ASP A 214 -9.92 -6.77 -1.23
C ASP A 214 -9.96 -6.37 -2.71
N ILE A 215 -11.14 -5.96 -3.19
CA ILE A 215 -11.34 -5.44 -4.55
C ILE A 215 -11.98 -4.06 -4.48
N ILE A 216 -11.45 -3.11 -5.25
CA ILE A 216 -12.15 -1.88 -5.61
C ILE A 216 -12.67 -2.04 -7.04
N LEU A 217 -13.96 -1.84 -7.23
CA LEU A 217 -14.61 -1.82 -8.53
C LEU A 217 -15.28 -0.47 -8.77
N THR A 218 -14.97 0.14 -9.90
CA THR A 218 -15.67 1.36 -10.37
C THR A 218 -16.07 1.18 -11.82
N ALA A 219 -17.20 1.76 -12.21
CA ALA A 219 -17.74 1.62 -13.56
C ALA A 219 -18.44 2.90 -14.04
N SER A 220 -18.52 3.06 -15.36
CA SER A 220 -19.17 4.21 -16.02
C SER A 220 -20.68 4.32 -15.77
N SER A 221 -21.31 3.26 -15.28
CA SER A 221 -22.70 3.24 -14.86
C SER A 221 -22.96 2.23 -13.75
N THR A 222 -23.99 2.50 -12.92
CA THR A 222 -24.45 1.60 -11.87
C THR A 222 -24.90 0.24 -12.43
N ARG A 223 -25.53 0.23 -13.62
CA ARG A 223 -25.93 -1.02 -14.29
C ARG A 223 -24.73 -1.90 -14.63
N LEU A 224 -23.68 -1.33 -15.18
CA LEU A 224 -22.45 -2.07 -15.48
C LEU A 224 -21.78 -2.58 -14.20
N LEU A 225 -21.74 -1.74 -13.16
CA LEU A 225 -21.19 -2.10 -11.86
C LEU A 225 -21.86 -3.36 -11.31
N HIS A 226 -23.20 -3.37 -11.21
CA HIS A 226 -23.95 -4.51 -10.69
C HIS A 226 -23.77 -5.77 -11.55
N ARG A 227 -23.77 -5.65 -12.88
CA ARG A 227 -23.52 -6.77 -13.80
C ARG A 227 -22.15 -7.43 -13.51
N ILE A 228 -21.12 -6.63 -13.25
CA ILE A 228 -19.78 -7.16 -12.93
C ILE A 228 -19.78 -7.79 -11.54
N ILE A 229 -20.45 -7.20 -10.56
CA ILE A 229 -20.57 -7.77 -9.21
C ILE A 229 -21.25 -9.14 -9.27
N GLU A 230 -22.37 -9.27 -9.97
CA GLU A 230 -23.08 -10.54 -10.17
C GLU A 230 -22.19 -11.59 -10.85
N LEU A 231 -21.44 -11.18 -11.88
CA LEU A 231 -20.49 -12.03 -12.57
C LEU A 231 -19.39 -12.57 -11.62
N LEU A 232 -18.82 -11.71 -10.79
CA LEU A 232 -17.81 -12.11 -9.81
C LEU A 232 -18.41 -13.01 -8.73
N HIS A 233 -19.64 -12.74 -8.26
CA HIS A 233 -20.36 -13.56 -7.29
C HIS A 233 -20.68 -14.97 -7.82
N SER A 234 -20.88 -15.13 -9.13
CA SER A 234 -21.14 -16.45 -9.72
C SER A 234 -19.94 -17.38 -9.67
N GLU A 235 -18.72 -16.83 -9.53
CA GLU A 235 -17.47 -17.59 -9.56
C GLU A 235 -16.77 -17.70 -8.19
N PHE A 236 -16.85 -16.62 -7.41
CA PHE A 236 -16.15 -16.51 -6.11
C PHE A 236 -17.13 -16.25 -4.98
N ALA A 237 -16.90 -16.88 -3.83
CA ALA A 237 -17.61 -16.53 -2.61
C ALA A 237 -17.16 -15.15 -2.14
N MET A 238 -18.01 -14.13 -2.33
CA MET A 238 -17.67 -12.73 -2.06
C MET A 238 -18.69 -12.09 -1.12
N THR A 239 -18.30 -10.96 -0.56
CA THR A 239 -19.21 -10.05 0.16
C THR A 239 -19.12 -8.70 -0.55
N ASP A 240 -20.27 -8.17 -1.02
CA ASP A 240 -20.36 -6.78 -1.43
C ASP A 240 -20.47 -5.92 -0.17
N LEU A 241 -19.48 -5.04 0.03
CA LEU A 241 -19.42 -4.11 1.17
C LEU A 241 -20.09 -2.76 0.82
N GLY A 242 -20.66 -2.64 -0.39
CA GLY A 242 -21.31 -1.44 -0.87
C GLY A 242 -20.32 -0.36 -1.32
N ASP A 243 -20.73 0.90 -1.18
CA ASP A 243 -19.89 2.05 -1.53
C ASP A 243 -18.57 2.02 -0.78
N LEU A 244 -17.49 2.40 -1.48
CA LEU A 244 -16.15 2.44 -0.90
C LEU A 244 -16.10 3.34 0.34
N HIS A 245 -15.85 2.76 1.51
CA HIS A 245 -15.76 3.45 2.79
C HIS A 245 -14.49 3.11 3.58
N HIS A 246 -13.87 1.95 3.33
CA HIS A 246 -12.65 1.55 4.01
C HIS A 246 -11.83 0.57 3.16
N PHE A 247 -10.60 0.93 2.78
CA PHE A 247 -9.74 0.10 1.96
C PHE A 247 -8.31 0.15 2.46
N LEU A 248 -7.69 -1.01 2.69
CA LEU A 248 -6.30 -1.10 3.17
C LEU A 248 -6.05 -0.24 4.42
N GLY A 249 -6.93 -0.26 5.42
CA GLY A 249 -6.77 0.57 6.62
C GLY A 249 -6.87 2.08 6.38
N ILE A 250 -7.35 2.49 5.20
CA ILE A 250 -7.66 3.88 4.83
C ILE A 250 -9.17 4.04 4.85
N SER A 251 -9.67 4.95 5.67
CA SER A 251 -11.08 5.36 5.64
C SER A 251 -11.30 6.30 4.45
N VAL A 252 -12.38 6.10 3.72
CA VAL A 252 -12.77 6.92 2.57
C VAL A 252 -14.11 7.57 2.87
N THR A 253 -14.14 8.89 2.94
CA THR A 253 -15.38 9.67 3.05
C THR A 253 -15.67 10.33 1.73
N ARG A 254 -16.89 10.13 1.20
CA ARG A 254 -17.35 10.76 -0.05
C ARG A 254 -18.19 11.98 0.26
N SER A 255 -17.93 13.08 -0.45
CA SER A 255 -18.67 14.34 -0.39
C SER A 255 -18.93 14.87 -1.80
N SER A 256 -19.61 15.99 -1.92
CA SER A 256 -19.88 16.64 -3.22
C SER A 256 -18.63 17.16 -3.91
N ASP A 257 -17.56 17.45 -3.16
CA ASP A 257 -16.29 17.99 -3.68
C ASP A 257 -15.23 16.90 -3.93
N GLY A 258 -15.53 15.62 -3.57
CA GLY A 258 -14.61 14.52 -3.86
C GLY A 258 -14.57 13.41 -2.81
N LEU A 259 -13.38 12.82 -2.69
CA LEU A 259 -13.08 11.75 -1.74
C LEU A 259 -12.02 12.22 -0.74
N PHE A 260 -12.26 11.99 0.53
CA PHE A 260 -11.29 12.25 1.60
C PHE A 260 -10.73 10.91 2.12
N LEU A 261 -9.41 10.74 2.01
CA LEU A 261 -8.69 9.53 2.40
C LEU A 261 -7.97 9.76 3.73
N SER A 262 -8.33 9.03 4.78
CA SER A 262 -7.79 9.21 6.13
C SER A 262 -7.32 7.90 6.75
N GLN A 263 -6.23 7.96 7.51
CA GLN A 263 -5.71 6.88 8.33
C GLN A 263 -5.78 7.21 9.83
N HIS A 264 -6.82 7.94 10.23
CA HIS A 264 -7.02 8.43 11.61
C HIS A 264 -6.85 7.32 12.65
N GLN A 265 -7.58 6.21 12.51
CA GLN A 265 -7.53 5.12 13.49
C GLN A 265 -6.12 4.50 13.55
N TYR A 266 -5.50 4.26 12.41
CA TYR A 266 -4.14 3.72 12.35
C TYR A 266 -3.12 4.67 13.02
N ALA A 267 -3.25 5.98 12.81
CA ALA A 267 -2.39 6.98 13.44
C ALA A 267 -2.59 7.01 14.97
N ALA A 268 -3.84 6.91 15.44
CA ALA A 268 -4.15 6.83 16.87
C ALA A 268 -3.57 5.56 17.51
N ASP A 269 -3.74 4.40 16.88
CA ASP A 269 -3.18 3.13 17.32
C ASP A 269 -1.64 3.16 17.36
N LEU A 270 -1.02 3.82 16.37
CA LEU A 270 0.43 4.01 16.33
C LEU A 270 0.94 4.84 17.52
N LEU A 271 0.26 5.95 17.84
CA LEU A 271 0.59 6.79 19.00
C LEU A 271 0.43 6.02 20.32
N GLN A 272 -0.61 5.21 20.45
CA GLN A 272 -0.82 4.36 21.61
C GLN A 272 0.30 3.31 21.77
N ARG A 273 0.67 2.61 20.68
CA ARG A 273 1.78 1.65 20.65
C ARG A 273 3.13 2.30 21.00
N ALA A 274 3.32 3.56 20.62
CA ALA A 274 4.52 4.34 20.96
C ALA A 274 4.53 4.88 22.39
N GLY A 275 3.44 4.73 23.17
CA GLY A 275 3.28 5.36 24.48
C GLY A 275 3.20 6.89 24.40
N MET A 276 2.74 7.44 23.26
CA MET A 276 2.73 8.87 22.96
C MET A 276 1.31 9.42 22.69
N ALA A 277 0.26 8.73 23.13
CA ALA A 277 -1.12 9.17 22.95
C ALA A 277 -1.39 10.56 23.55
N GLU A 278 -0.77 10.90 24.69
CA GLU A 278 -0.94 12.17 25.41
C GLU A 278 0.24 13.14 25.23
N CYS A 279 1.08 12.95 24.18
CA CYS A 279 2.20 13.85 23.95
C CYS A 279 1.77 15.22 23.41
N HIS A 280 2.57 16.25 23.67
CA HIS A 280 2.39 17.56 23.06
C HIS A 280 2.67 17.51 21.56
N SER A 281 1.80 18.15 20.76
CA SER A 281 1.95 18.26 19.31
C SER A 281 3.10 19.19 18.90
N THR A 282 3.52 19.11 17.64
CA THR A 282 4.47 20.02 16.99
C THR A 282 3.98 20.41 15.60
N ALA A 283 4.32 21.61 15.15
CA ALA A 283 3.82 22.18 13.90
C ALA A 283 4.45 21.55 12.62
N THR A 284 5.66 20.93 12.73
CA THR A 284 6.35 20.31 11.58
C THR A 284 6.93 18.96 11.97
N PRO A 285 6.93 17.97 11.05
CA PRO A 285 7.43 16.63 11.36
C PRO A 285 8.95 16.56 11.50
N ILE A 286 9.67 17.51 10.88
CA ILE A 286 11.13 17.60 10.94
C ILE A 286 11.56 19.06 11.10
N GLY A 287 12.71 19.31 11.74
CA GLY A 287 13.26 20.65 11.88
C GLY A 287 14.04 21.11 10.65
N THR A 288 14.32 22.41 10.58
CA THR A 288 15.15 23.04 9.53
C THR A 288 16.64 22.92 9.75
N HIS A 289 17.07 22.37 10.91
CA HIS A 289 18.48 22.26 11.30
C HIS A 289 19.22 21.13 10.60
N ALA A 290 20.54 21.06 10.86
CA ALA A 290 21.45 20.08 10.29
C ALA A 290 20.92 18.63 10.39
N LYS A 291 21.15 17.86 9.35
CA LYS A 291 20.79 16.45 9.28
C LYS A 291 21.66 15.62 10.21
N LEU A 292 21.08 14.56 10.76
CA LEU A 292 21.77 13.66 11.65
C LEU A 292 22.72 12.73 10.88
N SER A 293 23.87 12.43 11.51
CA SER A 293 24.80 11.40 11.06
C SER A 293 24.42 10.04 11.65
N ALA A 294 24.78 8.95 10.96
CA ALA A 294 24.58 7.59 11.43
C ALA A 294 25.33 7.29 12.75
N THR A 295 26.34 8.10 13.10
CA THR A 295 27.16 7.93 14.30
C THR A 295 26.80 8.87 15.45
N ASP A 296 25.80 9.74 15.27
CA ASP A 296 25.40 10.73 16.28
C ASP A 296 24.81 10.07 17.53
N GLY A 297 25.40 10.33 18.69
CA GLY A 297 24.89 9.91 19.99
C GLY A 297 25.10 8.41 20.30
N THR A 298 24.48 7.95 21.37
CA THR A 298 24.54 6.56 21.85
C THR A 298 23.46 5.70 21.18
N PRO A 299 23.70 4.37 20.99
CA PRO A 299 22.68 3.45 20.51
C PRO A 299 21.42 3.47 21.39
N VAL A 300 20.24 3.31 20.76
CA VAL A 300 18.97 3.19 21.51
C VAL A 300 18.90 1.87 22.27
N ALA A 301 18.19 1.85 23.40
CA ALA A 301 18.00 0.66 24.22
C ALA A 301 17.19 -0.43 23.49
N ASP A 302 16.17 -0.04 22.68
CA ASP A 302 15.31 -0.96 21.91
C ASP A 302 15.27 -0.60 20.43
N ALA A 303 16.22 -1.16 19.67
CA ALA A 303 16.25 -1.01 18.22
C ALA A 303 15.06 -1.70 17.51
N THR A 304 14.42 -2.69 18.15
CA THR A 304 13.27 -3.39 17.59
C THR A 304 12.03 -2.51 17.64
N GLN A 305 11.80 -1.82 18.74
CA GLN A 305 10.75 -0.83 18.86
C GLN A 305 10.93 0.30 17.85
N TYR A 306 12.16 0.83 17.70
CA TYR A 306 12.46 1.85 16.68
C TYR A 306 12.06 1.40 15.28
N ARG A 307 12.52 0.21 14.85
CA ARG A 307 12.19 -0.35 13.53
C ARG A 307 10.68 -0.55 13.34
N SER A 308 10.00 -1.04 14.37
CA SER A 308 8.54 -1.23 14.35
C SER A 308 7.79 0.07 14.14
N LEU A 309 8.18 1.14 14.85
CA LEU A 309 7.54 2.47 14.72
C LEU A 309 7.90 3.14 13.40
N ALA A 310 9.16 3.07 12.95
CA ALA A 310 9.60 3.62 11.68
C ALA A 310 8.86 2.96 10.50
N GLY A 311 8.74 1.62 10.51
CA GLY A 311 7.96 0.87 9.51
C GLY A 311 6.47 1.23 9.53
N ALA A 312 5.90 1.45 10.72
CA ALA A 312 4.51 1.89 10.84
C ALA A 312 4.28 3.31 10.29
N LEU A 313 5.24 4.22 10.49
CA LEU A 313 5.19 5.57 9.91
C LEU A 313 5.23 5.54 8.37
N GLN A 314 5.95 4.59 7.74
CA GLN A 314 5.93 4.43 6.28
C GLN A 314 4.52 4.18 5.74
N TYR A 315 3.69 3.44 6.47
CA TYR A 315 2.33 3.18 6.04
C TYR A 315 1.44 4.42 6.06
N LEU A 316 1.66 5.37 6.97
CA LEU A 316 0.96 6.66 6.99
C LEU A 316 1.24 7.50 5.74
N THR A 317 2.40 7.33 5.10
CA THR A 317 2.73 8.10 3.89
C THR A 317 1.84 7.75 2.69
N LEU A 318 0.96 6.76 2.75
CA LEU A 318 -0.01 6.46 1.70
C LEU A 318 -1.05 7.57 1.48
N THR A 319 -1.43 8.28 2.56
CA THR A 319 -2.38 9.41 2.54
C THR A 319 -1.77 10.71 3.05
N ARG A 320 -0.53 10.67 3.52
CA ARG A 320 0.17 11.79 4.16
C ARG A 320 1.51 12.08 3.46
N PRO A 321 1.48 12.70 2.26
CA PRO A 321 2.70 13.11 1.54
C PRO A 321 3.58 14.04 2.36
N ASP A 322 3.01 14.87 3.20
CA ASP A 322 3.68 15.80 4.12
C ASP A 322 4.61 15.11 5.15
N LEU A 323 4.43 13.82 5.39
CA LEU A 323 5.30 13.00 6.23
C LEU A 323 6.46 12.35 5.46
N ALA A 324 6.39 12.29 4.11
CA ALA A 324 7.25 11.43 3.31
C ALA A 324 8.75 11.67 3.56
N TYR A 325 9.20 12.92 3.59
CA TYR A 325 10.60 13.25 3.85
C TYR A 325 11.05 12.89 5.28
N ALA A 326 10.26 13.28 6.28
CA ALA A 326 10.60 13.01 7.67
C ALA A 326 10.68 11.50 7.96
N VAL A 327 9.72 10.74 7.42
CA VAL A 327 9.70 9.27 7.53
C VAL A 327 10.88 8.65 6.79
N GLN A 328 11.21 9.13 5.60
CA GLN A 328 12.38 8.68 4.86
C GLN A 328 13.67 8.91 5.69
N GLN A 329 13.83 10.07 6.34
CA GLN A 329 14.99 10.35 7.21
C GLN A 329 15.05 9.37 8.40
N VAL A 330 13.94 9.12 9.07
CA VAL A 330 13.85 8.13 10.17
C VAL A 330 14.26 6.72 9.69
N CYS A 331 13.77 6.31 8.51
CA CYS A 331 14.05 4.99 7.97
C CYS A 331 15.52 4.76 7.59
N LEU A 332 16.30 5.81 7.33
CA LEU A 332 17.72 5.68 7.02
C LEU A 332 18.53 5.07 8.17
N PHE A 333 18.06 5.19 9.41
CA PHE A 333 18.76 4.75 10.60
C PHE A 333 18.20 3.45 11.22
N MET A 334 17.32 2.72 10.52
CA MET A 334 16.69 1.49 11.02
C MET A 334 17.69 0.38 11.34
N HIS A 335 18.88 0.39 10.72
CA HIS A 335 19.91 -0.64 10.93
C HIS A 335 20.59 -0.47 12.30
N ASP A 336 21.04 0.75 12.62
CA ASP A 336 21.71 1.11 13.89
C ASP A 336 21.12 2.43 14.43
N PRO A 337 19.91 2.39 15.04
CA PRO A 337 19.27 3.61 15.54
C PRO A 337 19.93 4.09 16.83
N ARG A 338 20.08 5.43 16.94
CA ARG A 338 20.69 6.12 18.07
C ARG A 338 19.71 7.10 18.71
N GLU A 339 20.03 7.60 19.92
CA GLU A 339 19.14 8.50 20.67
C GLU A 339 18.68 9.74 19.89
N PRO A 340 19.53 10.45 19.12
CA PRO A 340 19.07 11.56 18.27
C PRO A 340 18.08 11.10 17.17
N HIS A 341 18.25 9.88 16.63
CA HIS A 341 17.33 9.31 15.64
C HIS A 341 15.97 9.01 16.27
N LEU A 342 15.96 8.48 17.51
CA LEU A 342 14.73 8.26 18.28
C LEU A 342 14.04 9.59 18.62
N ALA A 343 14.79 10.64 18.95
CA ALA A 343 14.23 11.97 19.17
C ALA A 343 13.56 12.53 17.90
N MET A 344 14.17 12.32 16.72
CA MET A 344 13.58 12.68 15.42
C MET A 344 12.30 11.87 15.15
N LEU A 345 12.30 10.55 15.39
CA LEU A 345 11.11 9.71 15.27
C LEU A 345 9.98 10.19 16.17
N LYS A 346 10.29 10.49 17.45
CA LYS A 346 9.32 11.04 18.40
C LYS A 346 8.78 12.41 17.96
N ARG A 347 9.58 13.22 17.26
CA ARG A 347 9.10 14.49 16.68
C ARG A 347 8.06 14.22 15.58
N VAL A 348 8.29 13.24 14.68
CA VAL A 348 7.29 12.85 13.67
C VAL A 348 5.99 12.41 14.35
N LEU A 349 6.06 11.58 15.40
CA LEU A 349 4.87 11.16 16.16
C LEU A 349 4.12 12.33 16.80
N ARG A 350 4.83 13.34 17.34
CA ARG A 350 4.18 14.55 17.86
C ARG A 350 3.48 15.36 16.78
N TYR A 351 4.03 15.40 15.56
CA TYR A 351 3.35 16.02 14.44
C TYR A 351 2.09 15.23 14.04
N VAL A 352 2.17 13.89 13.99
CA VAL A 352 1.01 13.02 13.75
C VAL A 352 -0.08 13.25 14.81
N LYS A 353 0.27 13.39 16.11
CA LYS A 353 -0.68 13.71 17.18
C LYS A 353 -1.45 15.02 16.91
N GLY A 354 -0.76 16.05 16.42
CA GLY A 354 -1.36 17.35 16.11
C GLY A 354 -2.17 17.38 14.81
N THR A 355 -2.13 16.29 14.01
CA THR A 355 -2.74 16.23 12.67
C THR A 355 -3.50 14.91 12.44
N LEU A 356 -4.15 14.38 13.48
CA LEU A 356 -4.91 13.12 13.40
C LEU A 356 -6.09 13.21 12.43
N SER A 357 -6.74 14.34 12.37
CA SER A 357 -7.87 14.62 11.46
C SER A 357 -7.45 14.85 10.00
N THR A 358 -6.15 14.94 9.74
CA THR A 358 -5.62 15.33 8.43
C THR A 358 -5.50 14.11 7.50
N GLY A 359 -5.90 14.28 6.23
CA GLY A 359 -5.84 13.24 5.19
C GLY A 359 -5.64 13.81 3.80
N LEU A 360 -5.67 12.96 2.79
CA LEU A 360 -5.53 13.31 1.38
C LEU A 360 -6.91 13.54 0.74
N HIS A 361 -7.11 14.67 0.12
CA HIS A 361 -8.32 14.97 -0.65
C HIS A 361 -8.10 14.67 -2.14
N ILE A 362 -9.06 13.97 -2.76
CA ILE A 362 -9.14 13.73 -4.20
C ILE A 362 -10.40 14.44 -4.70
N GLY A 363 -10.23 15.57 -5.37
CA GLY A 363 -11.32 16.40 -5.87
C GLY A 363 -11.96 15.86 -7.16
N THR A 364 -13.13 16.42 -7.51
CA THR A 364 -13.91 16.11 -8.72
C THR A 364 -13.46 16.91 -9.95
N GLY A 365 -12.39 17.69 -9.85
CA GLY A 365 -11.90 18.57 -10.92
C GLY A 365 -11.47 17.81 -12.19
N SER A 366 -11.13 18.59 -13.23
CA SER A 366 -10.67 18.05 -14.52
C SER A 366 -9.35 17.29 -14.38
N ILE A 367 -9.25 16.16 -15.08
CA ILE A 367 -8.09 15.26 -15.11
C ILE A 367 -7.36 15.27 -16.45
N THR A 368 -7.35 16.39 -17.17
CA THR A 368 -6.83 16.49 -18.55
C THR A 368 -5.35 16.85 -18.65
N SER A 369 -4.66 17.06 -17.53
CA SER A 369 -3.24 17.45 -17.49
C SER A 369 -2.47 16.67 -16.43
N LEU A 370 -1.17 16.46 -16.70
CA LEU A 370 -0.19 15.99 -15.72
C LEU A 370 0.81 17.12 -15.44
N THR A 371 1.01 17.40 -14.16
CA THR A 371 1.98 18.38 -13.67
C THR A 371 2.84 17.75 -12.59
N ALA A 372 4.16 17.91 -12.66
CA ALA A 372 5.09 17.42 -11.65
C ALA A 372 5.98 18.54 -11.13
N TYR A 373 6.41 18.44 -9.88
CA TYR A 373 7.45 19.26 -9.27
C TYR A 373 8.58 18.33 -8.85
N SER A 374 9.82 18.75 -9.04
CA SER A 374 11.00 17.97 -8.67
C SER A 374 12.05 18.86 -8.00
N ASP A 375 12.64 18.36 -6.93
CA ASP A 375 13.71 19.02 -6.15
C ASP A 375 14.77 18.02 -5.72
N ALA A 376 15.98 18.49 -5.46
CA ALA A 376 17.04 17.70 -4.86
C ALA A 376 17.83 18.48 -3.82
N ASP A 377 17.86 17.98 -2.61
CA ASP A 377 18.75 18.48 -1.57
C ASP A 377 20.19 17.99 -1.81
N TRP A 378 20.98 18.82 -2.52
CA TRP A 378 22.34 18.47 -2.93
C TRP A 378 23.25 18.19 -1.74
N ALA A 379 23.93 17.01 -1.79
CA ALA A 379 24.92 16.56 -0.82
C ALA A 379 24.42 16.57 0.63
N GLY A 380 23.11 16.50 0.83
CA GLY A 380 22.47 16.68 2.13
C GLY A 380 22.72 15.59 3.16
N CYS A 381 23.20 14.40 2.78
CA CYS A 381 23.61 13.39 3.75
C CYS A 381 24.98 13.72 4.33
N PRO A 382 25.12 13.90 5.66
CA PRO A 382 26.42 14.23 6.26
C PRO A 382 27.48 13.12 6.07
N ASP A 383 27.05 11.86 6.13
CA ASP A 383 27.97 10.71 6.07
C ASP A 383 28.41 10.37 4.65
N SER A 384 27.45 10.25 3.74
CA SER A 384 27.71 9.76 2.37
C SER A 384 27.75 10.86 1.31
N ARG A 385 27.39 12.10 1.64
CA ARG A 385 27.24 13.25 0.73
C ARG A 385 26.30 12.99 -0.44
N ARG A 386 25.41 11.99 -0.33
CA ARG A 386 24.34 11.71 -1.28
C ARG A 386 23.20 12.69 -1.12
N SER A 387 22.63 13.11 -2.21
CA SER A 387 21.46 13.98 -2.28
C SER A 387 20.17 13.21 -1.97
N THR A 388 19.13 13.92 -1.55
CA THR A 388 17.76 13.40 -1.50
C THR A 388 16.99 13.99 -2.67
N SER A 389 16.43 13.14 -3.55
CA SER A 389 15.48 13.56 -4.59
C SER A 389 14.06 13.49 -4.07
N GLY A 390 13.26 14.47 -4.45
CA GLY A 390 11.83 14.52 -4.18
C GLY A 390 11.05 14.88 -5.43
N TYR A 391 9.85 14.34 -5.55
CA TYR A 391 8.88 14.79 -6.53
C TYR A 391 7.45 14.66 -6.01
N CYS A 392 6.54 15.44 -6.58
CA CYS A 392 5.11 15.26 -6.47
C CYS A 392 4.48 15.43 -7.85
N VAL A 393 3.49 14.55 -8.20
CA VAL A 393 2.82 14.52 -9.50
C VAL A 393 1.32 14.66 -9.31
N PHE A 394 0.73 15.58 -10.05
CA PHE A 394 -0.69 15.89 -10.03
C PHE A 394 -1.35 15.45 -11.34
N LEU A 395 -2.53 14.86 -11.24
CA LEU A 395 -3.46 14.62 -12.34
C LEU A 395 -4.61 15.64 -12.22
N GLY A 396 -4.59 16.66 -13.08
CA GLY A 396 -5.35 17.89 -12.80
C GLY A 396 -4.89 18.49 -11.48
N ASP A 397 -5.82 18.71 -10.54
CA ASP A 397 -5.53 19.23 -9.20
C ASP A 397 -5.28 18.11 -8.16
N ASN A 398 -5.42 16.84 -8.52
CA ASN A 398 -5.28 15.72 -7.61
C ASN A 398 -3.84 15.23 -7.51
N LEU A 399 -3.28 15.21 -6.32
CA LEU A 399 -1.96 14.62 -6.07
C LEU A 399 -2.05 13.08 -6.16
N VAL A 400 -1.45 12.48 -7.18
CA VAL A 400 -1.54 11.04 -7.45
C VAL A 400 -0.26 10.27 -7.15
N SER A 401 0.91 10.91 -7.21
CA SER A 401 2.20 10.26 -6.91
C SER A 401 3.17 11.23 -6.25
N TRP A 402 3.99 10.71 -5.33
CA TRP A 402 5.07 11.44 -4.68
C TRP A 402 6.18 10.50 -4.21
N SER A 403 7.37 11.06 -4.04
CA SER A 403 8.53 10.33 -3.54
C SER A 403 9.48 11.25 -2.80
N SER A 404 10.09 10.71 -1.75
CA SER A 404 11.28 11.25 -1.09
C SER A 404 12.29 10.13 -0.98
N LYS A 405 13.40 10.20 -1.72
CA LYS A 405 14.35 9.09 -1.80
C LYS A 405 15.79 9.59 -1.93
N ARG A 406 16.70 8.98 -1.16
CA ARG A 406 18.13 9.23 -1.28
C ARG A 406 18.65 8.72 -2.64
N GLN A 407 19.43 9.53 -3.36
CA GLN A 407 20.09 9.13 -4.60
C GLN A 407 21.10 8.01 -4.33
N THR A 408 21.27 7.12 -5.28
CA THR A 408 22.17 5.95 -5.15
C THR A 408 23.64 6.34 -5.26
N THR A 409 23.95 7.47 -5.91
CA THR A 409 25.30 7.99 -6.15
C THR A 409 25.42 9.42 -5.68
N VAL A 410 26.67 9.90 -5.49
CA VAL A 410 26.97 11.29 -5.14
C VAL A 410 26.91 12.13 -6.39
N SER A 411 26.18 13.25 -6.33
CA SER A 411 26.16 14.27 -7.38
C SER A 411 27.26 15.30 -7.17
N ARG A 412 27.99 15.66 -8.23
CA ARG A 412 29.16 16.56 -8.17
C ARG A 412 28.79 18.05 -8.15
N SER A 413 27.53 18.36 -8.46
CA SER A 413 26.98 19.72 -8.38
C SER A 413 25.48 19.68 -8.02
N SER A 414 24.94 20.83 -7.58
CA SER A 414 23.50 20.97 -7.37
C SER A 414 22.71 20.72 -8.66
N ALA A 415 23.16 21.26 -9.79
CA ALA A 415 22.49 21.04 -11.08
C ALA A 415 22.42 19.56 -11.47
N GLU A 416 23.45 18.76 -11.14
CA GLU A 416 23.41 17.32 -11.36
C GLU A 416 22.40 16.62 -10.45
N ALA A 417 22.38 16.98 -9.16
CA ALA A 417 21.41 16.42 -8.21
C ALA A 417 19.97 16.72 -8.64
N GLU A 418 19.71 17.96 -9.05
CA GLU A 418 18.43 18.40 -9.57
C GLU A 418 18.04 17.67 -10.87
N TYR A 419 19.00 17.52 -11.79
CA TYR A 419 18.72 16.81 -13.04
C TYR A 419 18.31 15.35 -12.82
N ARG A 420 18.94 14.66 -11.86
CA ARG A 420 18.54 13.31 -11.45
C ARG A 420 17.13 13.30 -10.86
N ALA A 421 16.76 14.32 -10.09
CA ALA A 421 15.40 14.44 -9.56
C ALA A 421 14.39 14.67 -10.70
N VAL A 422 14.71 15.53 -11.67
CA VAL A 422 13.90 15.70 -12.89
C VAL A 422 13.76 14.38 -13.64
N ALA A 423 14.83 13.61 -13.84
CA ALA A 423 14.76 12.32 -14.52
C ALA A 423 13.85 11.32 -13.81
N HIS A 424 13.90 11.29 -12.47
CA HIS A 424 12.97 10.46 -11.68
C HIS A 424 11.51 10.90 -11.85
N ALA A 425 11.24 12.22 -11.81
CA ALA A 425 9.88 12.74 -12.01
C ALA A 425 9.38 12.45 -13.44
N VAL A 426 10.24 12.61 -14.46
CA VAL A 426 9.92 12.28 -15.86
C VAL A 426 9.60 10.78 -16.01
N ALA A 427 10.40 9.91 -15.40
CA ALA A 427 10.13 8.46 -15.44
C ALA A 427 8.76 8.10 -14.84
N GLU A 428 8.42 8.69 -13.68
CA GLU A 428 7.12 8.50 -13.05
C GLU A 428 5.99 9.03 -13.93
N THR A 429 6.13 10.21 -14.52
CA THR A 429 5.10 10.78 -15.40
C THR A 429 4.93 9.98 -16.71
N CYS A 430 5.99 9.39 -17.25
CA CYS A 430 5.90 8.48 -18.41
C CYS A 430 5.10 7.23 -18.07
N TRP A 431 5.35 6.63 -16.90
CA TRP A 431 4.57 5.49 -16.41
C TRP A 431 3.10 5.86 -16.18
N LEU A 432 2.82 7.02 -15.58
CA LEU A 432 1.44 7.52 -15.40
C LEU A 432 0.74 7.77 -16.73
N ARG A 433 1.42 8.31 -17.74
CA ARG A 433 0.85 8.51 -19.08
C ARG A 433 0.46 7.18 -19.72
N GLN A 434 1.32 6.16 -19.62
CA GLN A 434 1.02 4.83 -20.11
C GLN A 434 -0.17 4.22 -19.36
N LEU A 435 -0.21 4.30 -18.04
CA LEU A 435 -1.33 3.86 -17.22
C LEU A 435 -2.64 4.54 -17.65
N LEU A 436 -2.64 5.86 -17.82
CA LEU A 436 -3.80 6.62 -18.26
C LEU A 436 -4.25 6.24 -19.69
N GLN A 437 -3.32 5.88 -20.57
CA GLN A 437 -3.65 5.36 -21.90
C GLN A 437 -4.37 4.01 -21.81
N GLU A 438 -3.89 3.11 -20.98
CA GLU A 438 -4.53 1.80 -20.72
C GLU A 438 -5.92 1.95 -20.06
N LEU A 439 -6.11 2.99 -19.23
CA LEU A 439 -7.39 3.37 -18.62
C LEU A 439 -8.34 4.12 -19.58
N HIS A 440 -8.00 4.25 -20.86
CA HIS A 440 -8.78 5.04 -21.84
C HIS A 440 -9.07 6.48 -21.39
N ALA A 441 -8.11 7.08 -20.67
CA ALA A 441 -8.11 8.46 -20.23
C ALA A 441 -6.77 9.17 -20.59
N PRO A 442 -6.35 9.13 -21.88
CA PRO A 442 -5.05 9.63 -22.30
C PRO A 442 -4.93 11.14 -22.10
N ILE A 443 -3.74 11.59 -21.74
CA ILE A 443 -3.38 13.02 -21.66
C ILE A 443 -2.80 13.44 -23.01
N SER A 444 -3.46 14.36 -23.69
CA SER A 444 -3.04 14.87 -24.99
C SER A 444 -1.95 15.95 -24.92
N SER A 445 -1.93 16.73 -23.82
CA SER A 445 -0.91 17.78 -23.60
C SER A 445 0.40 17.18 -23.10
N ALA A 446 1.51 17.91 -23.30
CA ALA A 446 2.79 17.59 -22.69
C ALA A 446 2.67 17.70 -21.16
N THR A 447 3.31 16.77 -20.45
CA THR A 447 3.47 16.86 -18.99
C THR A 447 4.41 18.01 -18.66
N ILE A 448 4.01 18.88 -17.73
CA ILE A 448 4.89 19.96 -17.24
C ILE A 448 5.63 19.46 -16.01
N VAL A 449 6.96 19.56 -16.02
CA VAL A 449 7.82 19.26 -14.87
C VAL A 449 8.48 20.54 -14.42
N TYR A 450 8.21 20.99 -13.21
CA TYR A 450 8.78 22.18 -12.61
C TYR A 450 10.05 21.83 -11.82
N CYS A 451 11.12 22.61 -12.04
CA CYS A 451 12.39 22.53 -11.32
C CYS A 451 12.86 23.97 -11.01
N ASP A 452 13.41 24.23 -9.84
CA ASP A 452 13.90 25.57 -9.46
C ASP A 452 15.37 25.81 -9.83
N ASN A 453 16.06 24.80 -10.37
CA ASN A 453 17.43 24.93 -10.85
C ASN A 453 17.49 25.27 -12.34
N VAL A 454 17.78 26.53 -12.65
CA VAL A 454 17.86 27.03 -14.03
C VAL A 454 18.86 26.23 -14.89
N SER A 455 20.00 25.78 -14.31
CA SER A 455 20.99 24.99 -15.05
C SER A 455 20.46 23.59 -15.40
N ALA A 456 19.70 22.96 -14.49
CA ALA A 456 19.05 21.69 -14.77
C ALA A 456 18.00 21.84 -15.88
N VAL A 457 17.16 22.87 -15.82
CA VAL A 457 16.16 23.18 -16.87
C VAL A 457 16.86 23.41 -18.21
N TYR A 458 17.92 24.19 -18.24
CA TYR A 458 18.69 24.47 -19.47
C TYR A 458 19.27 23.19 -20.09
N MET A 459 19.79 22.28 -19.28
CA MET A 459 20.33 21.00 -19.76
C MET A 459 19.29 20.11 -20.45
N THR A 460 17.98 20.27 -20.17
CA THR A 460 16.93 19.45 -20.80
C THR A 460 16.70 19.81 -22.29
N ALA A 461 16.94 21.06 -22.67
CA ALA A 461 16.69 21.57 -24.02
C ALA A 461 17.96 21.74 -24.87
N ASN A 462 19.13 21.91 -24.23
CA ASN A 462 20.37 22.19 -24.94
C ASN A 462 21.03 20.92 -25.51
N PRO A 463 21.23 20.81 -26.82
CA PRO A 463 21.85 19.64 -27.46
C PRO A 463 23.37 19.50 -27.22
N VAL A 464 24.04 20.53 -26.67
CA VAL A 464 25.50 20.51 -26.49
C VAL A 464 25.90 19.50 -25.41
N HIS A 465 26.76 18.55 -25.77
CA HIS A 465 27.35 17.60 -24.83
C HIS A 465 28.36 18.30 -23.92
N HIS A 466 28.02 18.52 -22.66
CA HIS A 466 28.98 19.01 -21.68
C HIS A 466 29.87 17.85 -21.22
N ARG A 467 31.19 17.91 -21.50
CA ARG A 467 32.19 16.92 -21.04
C ARG A 467 32.13 16.67 -19.51
N ARG A 468 31.57 17.60 -18.75
CA ARG A 468 31.44 17.54 -17.28
C ARG A 468 30.24 16.71 -16.77
N THR A 469 29.30 16.28 -17.64
CA THR A 469 28.06 15.59 -17.27
C THR A 469 27.99 14.12 -17.69
N LYS A 470 29.13 13.54 -18.12
CA LYS A 470 29.21 12.16 -18.63
C LYS A 470 28.62 11.10 -17.66
N HIS A 471 28.65 11.34 -16.36
CA HIS A 471 28.15 10.40 -15.34
C HIS A 471 26.64 10.49 -15.09
N ILE A 472 25.92 11.43 -15.71
CA ILE A 472 24.44 11.49 -15.77
C ILE A 472 23.95 11.42 -17.23
N GLU A 473 24.78 10.92 -18.13
CA GLU A 473 24.49 10.90 -19.57
C GLU A 473 23.20 10.17 -19.89
N ILE A 474 22.94 9.04 -19.21
CA ILE A 474 21.69 8.26 -19.38
C ILE A 474 20.47 9.09 -19.00
N ASP A 475 20.50 9.78 -17.86
CA ASP A 475 19.41 10.64 -17.42
C ASP A 475 19.18 11.80 -18.40
N ILE A 476 20.28 12.38 -18.93
CA ILE A 476 20.22 13.47 -19.91
C ILE A 476 19.55 13.00 -21.22
N HIS A 477 19.99 11.87 -21.76
CA HIS A 477 19.42 11.32 -22.99
C HIS A 477 17.95 10.95 -22.80
N PHE A 478 17.61 10.30 -21.70
CA PHE A 478 16.23 9.92 -21.37
C PHE A 478 15.29 11.12 -21.33
N VAL A 479 15.62 12.16 -20.57
CA VAL A 479 14.77 13.36 -20.44
C VAL A 479 14.65 14.08 -21.78
N ARG A 480 15.78 14.30 -22.49
CA ARG A 480 15.80 14.97 -23.79
C ARG A 480 14.97 14.24 -24.84
N GLU A 481 15.00 12.92 -24.87
CA GLU A 481 14.14 12.14 -25.75
C GLU A 481 12.66 12.46 -25.50
N LYS A 482 12.21 12.49 -24.22
CA LYS A 482 10.80 12.78 -23.89
C LYS A 482 10.42 14.23 -24.20
N VAL A 483 11.35 15.17 -24.06
CA VAL A 483 11.18 16.58 -24.46
C VAL A 483 11.09 16.70 -25.99
N ALA A 484 11.98 16.04 -26.73
CA ALA A 484 11.97 16.03 -28.20
C ALA A 484 10.69 15.42 -28.79
N LEU A 485 10.14 14.37 -28.13
CA LEU A 485 8.86 13.75 -28.49
C LEU A 485 7.64 14.60 -28.12
N GLY A 486 7.82 15.76 -27.48
CA GLY A 486 6.73 16.62 -27.03
C GLY A 486 5.90 16.04 -25.87
N GLN A 487 6.38 14.98 -25.22
CA GLN A 487 5.69 14.32 -24.10
C GLN A 487 5.87 15.06 -22.78
N VAL A 488 7.00 15.77 -22.63
CA VAL A 488 7.40 16.48 -21.40
C VAL A 488 7.92 17.87 -21.76
N ARG A 489 7.64 18.84 -20.90
CA ARG A 489 8.27 20.18 -20.90
C ARG A 489 8.81 20.43 -19.49
N VAL A 490 10.08 20.75 -19.37
CA VAL A 490 10.70 21.12 -18.10
C VAL A 490 10.77 22.64 -18.02
N LEU A 491 10.17 23.21 -16.99
CA LEU A 491 10.06 24.65 -16.79
C LEU A 491 10.64 25.06 -15.44
N HIS A 492 11.17 26.28 -15.38
CA HIS A 492 11.62 26.86 -14.13
C HIS A 492 10.45 27.32 -13.25
N VAL A 493 10.55 27.06 -11.94
CA VAL A 493 9.65 27.59 -10.91
C VAL A 493 10.49 28.27 -9.83
N PRO A 494 10.04 29.43 -9.28
CA PRO A 494 10.71 30.02 -8.11
C PRO A 494 10.61 29.08 -6.89
N SER A 495 11.62 29.07 -6.01
CA SER A 495 11.65 28.21 -4.81
C SER A 495 10.46 28.44 -3.87
N SER A 496 9.85 29.64 -3.88
CA SER A 496 8.62 29.94 -3.13
C SER A 496 7.39 29.14 -3.63
N HIS A 497 7.46 28.52 -4.78
CA HIS A 497 6.40 27.71 -5.39
C HIS A 497 6.90 26.27 -5.76
N GLN A 498 8.08 25.89 -5.23
CA GLN A 498 8.63 24.55 -5.44
C GLN A 498 8.03 23.56 -4.44
N PHE A 499 6.88 22.99 -4.78
CA PHE A 499 6.15 22.07 -3.87
C PHE A 499 6.93 20.79 -3.54
N ALA A 500 7.93 20.42 -4.35
CA ALA A 500 8.78 19.27 -4.07
C ALA A 500 9.79 19.50 -2.91
N ASP A 501 9.99 20.75 -2.47
CA ASP A 501 10.84 21.09 -1.32
C ASP A 501 10.44 20.34 -0.03
N ILE A 502 9.14 20.15 0.18
CA ILE A 502 8.62 19.40 1.33
C ILE A 502 9.04 17.92 1.32
N MET A 503 9.46 17.40 0.15
CA MET A 503 9.94 16.03 -0.04
C MET A 503 11.46 15.87 0.15
N THR A 504 12.21 16.98 0.31
CA THR A 504 13.67 16.94 0.29
C THR A 504 14.34 17.60 1.49
N LYS A 505 13.66 18.55 2.14
CA LYS A 505 14.23 19.34 3.23
C LYS A 505 13.22 19.69 4.33
N GLY A 506 13.71 20.01 5.52
CA GLY A 506 12.88 20.60 6.58
C GLY A 506 12.57 22.06 6.26
N LEU A 507 11.32 22.46 6.35
CA LEU A 507 10.84 23.80 6.02
C LEU A 507 10.41 24.59 7.27
N PRO A 508 10.51 25.95 7.23
CA PRO A 508 9.87 26.80 8.22
C PRO A 508 8.36 26.52 8.29
N VAL A 509 7.76 26.70 9.46
CA VAL A 509 6.35 26.35 9.74
C VAL A 509 5.39 26.90 8.69
N GLN A 510 5.49 28.20 8.35
CA GLN A 510 4.58 28.84 7.39
C GLN A 510 4.67 28.18 6.03
N LEU A 511 5.88 28.07 5.46
CA LEU A 511 6.10 27.47 4.14
C LEU A 511 5.70 26.00 4.10
N PHE A 512 5.97 25.25 5.19
CA PHE A 512 5.53 23.87 5.32
C PHE A 512 4.01 23.76 5.27
N THR A 513 3.28 24.64 5.97
CA THR A 513 1.82 24.65 6.00
C THR A 513 1.24 24.97 4.62
N ASP A 514 1.81 25.97 3.93
CA ASP A 514 1.39 26.36 2.59
C ASP A 514 1.59 25.22 1.57
N PHE A 515 2.76 24.58 1.60
CA PHE A 515 3.04 23.46 0.70
C PHE A 515 2.21 22.21 1.05
N ARG A 516 1.98 21.93 2.34
CA ARG A 516 1.08 20.85 2.76
C ARG A 516 -0.31 21.03 2.16
N SER A 517 -0.86 22.24 2.21
CA SER A 517 -2.17 22.57 1.63
C SER A 517 -2.17 22.38 0.10
N SER A 518 -1.10 22.79 -0.58
CA SER A 518 -0.92 22.60 -2.03
C SER A 518 -0.81 21.13 -2.44
N LEU A 519 -0.40 20.23 -1.53
CA LEU A 519 -0.37 18.78 -1.73
C LEU A 519 -1.72 18.08 -1.49
N CYS A 520 -2.82 18.80 -1.51
CA CYS A 520 -4.18 18.25 -1.24
C CYS A 520 -4.32 17.63 0.16
N VAL A 521 -3.45 17.95 1.11
CA VAL A 521 -3.51 17.47 2.49
C VAL A 521 -4.34 18.43 3.31
N ARG A 522 -5.51 17.99 3.74
CA ARG A 522 -6.53 18.81 4.41
C ARG A 522 -7.02 18.12 5.68
N ASP A 523 -7.69 18.87 6.53
CA ASP A 523 -8.42 18.30 7.66
C ASP A 523 -9.74 17.68 7.19
N THR A 524 -10.29 16.76 7.99
CA THR A 524 -11.58 16.11 7.72
C THR A 524 -12.63 17.16 7.40
N PRO A 525 -13.40 17.03 6.31
CA PRO A 525 -14.56 17.87 6.05
C PRO A 525 -15.51 17.86 7.26
N ALA A 526 -16.04 19.04 7.62
CA ALA A 526 -16.97 19.22 8.74
C ALA A 526 -18.32 18.51 8.48
#